data_2aad9b01b2623538ecdf33f07e0fd72d
#
_entry.id   2aad9b01b2623538ecdf33f07e0fd72d
#
_cell.length_a   1.000
_cell.length_b   1.000
_cell.length_c   1.000
_cell.angle_alpha   90.00
_cell.angle_beta   90.00
_cell.angle_gamma   90.00
#
_symmetry.space_group_name_H-M   'P 1'
#
loop_
_entity.id
_entity.type
_entity.pdbx_description
1 polymer ?
#
loop_
_entity_poly.entity_id
_entity_poly.type
_entity_poly.pdbx_seq_one_letter_code
_entity_poly.pdbx_strand_id
1 'polypeptide(L)'
;MTLDVLDETTLARLGQIGVWVSLYWDEPYNTLQSSLLEVRPTRENLELLREGRWLRRSDSNVPMRICHRSNENEGANLVCTLYPATWILSKRVSTEVVKNENAEAAMRRLVAAAAPWPRLELGELVGFDTHYTAQTSGGSVLGYLTTIGAACDLGFRIVLSGKNADKKLRFEVYRPTADPNNRFSTKWGSLTGASWAFGDNDYCNVAVVQGAGEGANRATVTVGLTDAAGADRRELYVDARDVQPDEEKGETSKSQAFLERLMARGTNKLLEQLRTGSIEVSLDADLSPGDVAFCTLPELGYKATVRVADIITQSQSDGTTRTLRLGTPVWHRL
;
A
#
# COMPACT_ATOMS: atom_id res chain seq x y z
N MET A 1 -13.08 -7.90 -21.41
CA MET A 1 -13.15 -6.98 -20.26
C MET A 1 -14.06 -5.82 -20.58
N THR A 2 -14.84 -5.29 -19.62
CA THR A 2 -15.73 -4.13 -19.76
C THR A 2 -15.70 -3.32 -18.47
N LEU A 3 -16.08 -2.03 -18.53
CA LEU A 3 -16.16 -1.13 -17.40
C LEU A 3 -17.61 -0.70 -17.17
N ASP A 4 -18.20 -1.11 -16.04
CA ASP A 4 -19.47 -0.56 -15.60
C ASP A 4 -19.24 0.84 -15.00
N VAL A 5 -20.05 1.80 -15.39
CA VAL A 5 -20.08 3.13 -14.80
C VAL A 5 -21.20 3.17 -13.77
N LEU A 6 -20.85 3.55 -12.54
CA LEU A 6 -21.79 3.59 -11.42
C LEU A 6 -21.97 5.03 -10.93
N ASP A 7 -23.17 5.30 -10.44
CA ASP A 7 -23.51 6.58 -9.81
C ASP A 7 -22.67 6.84 -8.55
N GLU A 8 -22.30 8.09 -8.35
CA GLU A 8 -21.41 8.50 -7.27
C GLU A 8 -21.98 8.23 -5.87
N THR A 9 -23.28 8.31 -5.70
CA THR A 9 -23.95 8.24 -4.39
C THR A 9 -24.66 6.91 -4.18
N THR A 10 -25.42 6.46 -5.19
CA THR A 10 -26.26 5.27 -5.08
C THR A 10 -25.57 4.00 -5.51
N LEU A 11 -24.44 4.08 -6.22
CA LEU A 11 -23.74 2.98 -6.87
C LEU A 11 -24.59 2.22 -7.90
N ALA A 12 -25.71 2.82 -8.34
CA ALA A 12 -26.51 2.28 -9.41
C ALA A 12 -25.73 2.31 -10.73
N ARG A 13 -25.90 1.28 -11.55
CA ARG A 13 -25.26 1.23 -12.87
C ARG A 13 -25.92 2.26 -13.79
N LEU A 14 -25.11 3.17 -14.34
CA LEU A 14 -25.54 4.22 -15.28
C LEU A 14 -25.32 3.79 -16.73
N GLY A 15 -24.29 3.00 -16.99
CA GLY A 15 -23.92 2.54 -18.32
C GLY A 15 -22.68 1.65 -18.29
N GLN A 16 -22.13 1.40 -19.47
CA GLN A 16 -20.97 0.54 -19.64
C GLN A 16 -20.05 1.10 -20.72
N ILE A 17 -18.76 1.06 -20.49
CA ILE A 17 -17.73 1.35 -21.48
C ILE A 17 -17.14 0.02 -21.94
N GLY A 18 -17.25 -0.27 -23.22
CA GLY A 18 -16.71 -1.50 -23.83
C GLY A 18 -15.51 -1.24 -24.76
N VAL A 19 -15.28 0.03 -25.12
CA VAL A 19 -14.21 0.44 -26.03
C VAL A 19 -13.48 1.64 -25.47
N TRP A 20 -12.16 1.56 -25.43
CA TRP A 20 -11.26 2.63 -25.01
C TRP A 20 -10.04 2.70 -25.93
N VAL A 21 -9.32 3.79 -25.87
CA VAL A 21 -8.01 3.97 -26.55
C VAL A 21 -6.93 3.30 -25.73
N SER A 22 -6.88 3.62 -24.42
CA SER A 22 -6.00 2.99 -23.47
C SER A 22 -6.64 2.90 -22.08
N LEU A 23 -6.33 1.85 -21.38
CA LEU A 23 -6.67 1.65 -19.98
C LEU A 23 -5.41 1.22 -19.23
N TYR A 24 -5.06 1.98 -18.21
CA TYR A 24 -4.07 1.64 -17.20
C TYR A 24 -4.79 1.54 -15.86
N TRP A 25 -4.88 0.33 -15.30
CA TRP A 25 -5.61 0.06 -14.07
C TRP A 25 -4.66 -0.52 -13.03
N ASP A 26 -4.44 0.22 -11.95
CA ASP A 26 -3.47 -0.10 -10.90
C ASP A 26 -4.21 -0.40 -9.59
N GLU A 27 -4.02 -1.61 -9.07
CA GLU A 27 -4.56 -2.07 -7.80
C GLU A 27 -3.42 -2.18 -6.77
N PRO A 28 -3.15 -1.11 -5.99
CA PRO A 28 -2.01 -1.05 -5.08
C PRO A 28 -2.26 -1.74 -3.73
N TYR A 29 -1.18 -2.20 -3.10
CA TYR A 29 -1.18 -2.67 -1.72
C TYR A 29 -1.00 -1.51 -0.74
N ASN A 30 -1.98 -1.28 0.13
CA ASN A 30 -1.93 -0.30 1.24
C ASN A 30 -1.52 1.13 0.87
N THR A 31 -1.51 1.46 -0.41
CA THR A 31 -1.13 2.78 -0.91
C THR A 31 -2.19 3.34 -1.85
N LEU A 32 -1.95 4.51 -2.40
CA LEU A 32 -2.82 5.14 -3.38
C LEU A 32 -2.04 5.39 -4.66
N GLN A 33 -2.44 4.71 -5.73
CA GLN A 33 -1.88 4.90 -7.07
C GLN A 33 -2.96 5.36 -8.03
N SER A 34 -2.59 6.16 -9.03
CA SER A 34 -3.51 6.61 -10.05
C SER A 34 -3.62 5.59 -11.18
N SER A 35 -4.82 5.43 -11.67
CA SER A 35 -5.14 4.71 -12.91
C SER A 35 -5.61 5.69 -13.98
N LEU A 36 -5.51 5.33 -15.24
CA LEU A 36 -5.86 6.19 -16.37
C LEU A 36 -6.79 5.44 -17.32
N LEU A 37 -7.85 6.11 -17.74
CA LEU A 37 -8.74 5.66 -18.80
C LEU A 37 -8.77 6.73 -19.88
N GLU A 38 -8.41 6.35 -21.09
CA GLU A 38 -8.45 7.20 -22.27
C GLU A 38 -9.52 6.69 -23.26
N VAL A 39 -10.48 7.54 -23.59
CA VAL A 39 -11.58 7.21 -24.51
C VAL A 39 -11.78 8.32 -25.55
N ARG A 40 -12.42 7.98 -26.66
CA ARG A 40 -12.87 9.01 -27.61
C ARG A 40 -13.92 9.91 -26.95
N PRO A 41 -13.89 11.25 -27.16
CA PRO A 41 -14.81 12.20 -26.53
C PRO A 41 -16.19 12.21 -27.22
N THR A 42 -16.86 11.07 -27.25
CA THR A 42 -18.23 10.98 -27.72
C THR A 42 -19.19 11.61 -26.70
N ARG A 43 -20.36 12.07 -27.16
CA ARG A 43 -21.38 12.61 -26.25
C ARG A 43 -21.72 11.66 -25.11
N GLU A 44 -21.84 10.38 -25.41
CA GLU A 44 -22.11 9.32 -24.42
C GLU A 44 -20.98 9.20 -23.39
N ASN A 45 -19.70 9.15 -23.83
CA ASN A 45 -18.56 9.07 -22.94
C ASN A 45 -18.42 10.32 -22.05
N LEU A 46 -18.67 11.52 -22.62
CA LEU A 46 -18.66 12.77 -21.88
C LEU A 46 -19.75 12.84 -20.81
N GLU A 47 -20.92 12.25 -21.08
CA GLU A 47 -22.02 12.16 -20.12
C GLU A 47 -21.80 11.06 -19.09
N LEU A 48 -21.27 9.89 -19.47
CA LEU A 48 -21.04 8.78 -18.57
C LEU A 48 -19.82 8.95 -17.67
N LEU A 49 -18.73 9.51 -18.16
CA LEU A 49 -17.47 9.60 -17.43
C LEU A 49 -17.33 10.94 -16.71
N ARG A 50 -18.24 11.25 -15.78
CA ARG A 50 -18.17 12.48 -14.96
C ARG A 50 -17.36 12.23 -13.69
N GLU A 51 -16.72 13.31 -13.19
CA GLU A 51 -16.02 13.27 -11.90
C GLU A 51 -16.98 12.83 -10.79
N GLY A 52 -16.47 12.07 -9.85
CA GLY A 52 -17.24 11.52 -8.75
C GLY A 52 -17.82 10.14 -9.01
N ARG A 53 -18.05 9.76 -10.26
CA ARG A 53 -18.57 8.44 -10.61
C ARG A 53 -17.55 7.35 -10.39
N TRP A 54 -18.06 6.14 -10.24
CA TRP A 54 -17.25 4.95 -10.02
C TRP A 54 -17.17 4.11 -11.29
N LEU A 55 -16.02 3.53 -11.52
CA LEU A 55 -15.80 2.52 -12.55
C LEU A 55 -15.54 1.18 -11.88
N ARG A 56 -16.15 0.14 -12.43
CA ARG A 56 -15.90 -1.24 -12.02
C ARG A 56 -15.52 -2.06 -13.24
N ARG A 57 -14.39 -2.74 -13.19
CA ARG A 57 -14.03 -3.76 -14.19
C ARG A 57 -14.87 -5.01 -14.00
N SER A 58 -15.20 -5.68 -15.12
CA SER A 58 -15.98 -6.94 -15.09
C SER A 58 -15.25 -8.09 -14.39
N ASP A 59 -13.93 -8.03 -14.32
CA ASP A 59 -13.02 -9.04 -13.75
C ASP A 59 -12.38 -8.61 -12.41
N SER A 60 -12.78 -7.48 -11.86
CA SER A 60 -12.33 -6.99 -10.55
C SER A 60 -13.50 -6.44 -9.73
N ASN A 61 -13.45 -6.60 -8.43
CA ASN A 61 -14.40 -6.00 -7.50
C ASN A 61 -13.86 -4.75 -6.80
N VAL A 62 -12.64 -4.31 -7.13
CA VAL A 62 -12.06 -3.05 -6.64
C VAL A 62 -12.54 -1.91 -7.54
N PRO A 63 -13.44 -1.04 -7.07
CA PRO A 63 -13.93 0.07 -7.88
C PRO A 63 -12.96 1.24 -7.85
N MET A 64 -12.88 1.96 -8.97
CA MET A 64 -12.11 3.20 -9.10
C MET A 64 -13.02 4.40 -9.19
N ARG A 65 -12.66 5.50 -8.52
CA ARG A 65 -13.34 6.78 -8.60
C ARG A 65 -12.72 7.63 -9.69
N ILE A 66 -13.55 8.25 -10.52
CA ILE A 66 -13.11 9.29 -11.47
C ILE A 66 -12.86 10.56 -10.66
N CYS A 67 -11.61 10.96 -10.53
CA CYS A 67 -11.21 12.13 -9.72
C CYS A 67 -10.85 13.34 -10.58
N HIS A 68 -10.45 13.13 -11.82
CA HIS A 68 -10.12 14.21 -12.75
C HIS A 68 -10.40 13.78 -14.19
N ARG A 69 -10.77 14.76 -15.02
CA ARG A 69 -10.93 14.60 -16.47
C ARG A 69 -10.17 15.71 -17.18
N SER A 70 -9.52 15.38 -18.25
CA SER A 70 -8.92 16.36 -19.15
C SER A 70 -9.16 16.00 -20.62
N ASN A 71 -9.22 17.04 -21.43
CA ASN A 71 -9.15 16.95 -22.88
C ASN A 71 -8.32 18.17 -23.31
N GLU A 72 -7.10 17.94 -23.75
CA GLU A 72 -6.11 19.01 -23.91
C GLU A 72 -6.28 19.81 -25.20
N ASN A 73 -6.88 19.22 -26.25
CA ASN A 73 -7.07 19.88 -27.54
C ASN A 73 -8.36 19.43 -28.22
N GLU A 74 -8.90 20.26 -29.10
CA GLU A 74 -10.03 19.91 -29.96
C GLU A 74 -9.71 18.64 -30.76
N GLY A 75 -10.51 17.58 -30.61
CA GLY A 75 -10.28 16.27 -31.22
C GLY A 75 -9.35 15.33 -30.42
N ALA A 76 -8.75 15.79 -29.33
CA ALA A 76 -8.01 14.91 -28.41
C ALA A 76 -8.94 13.94 -27.64
N ASN A 77 -8.39 12.85 -27.17
CA ASN A 77 -9.12 11.89 -26.35
C ASN A 77 -9.50 12.49 -24.98
N LEU A 78 -10.58 12.00 -24.41
CA LEU A 78 -10.93 12.27 -23.02
C LEU A 78 -10.07 11.35 -22.13
N VAL A 79 -9.27 11.95 -21.25
CA VAL A 79 -8.45 11.26 -20.26
C VAL A 79 -9.09 11.39 -18.87
N CYS A 80 -9.36 10.27 -18.23
CA CYS A 80 -9.88 10.21 -16.88
C CYS A 80 -8.81 9.68 -15.93
N THR A 81 -8.49 10.45 -14.89
CA THR A 81 -7.64 9.98 -13.79
C THR A 81 -8.52 9.33 -12.73
N LEU A 82 -8.16 8.10 -12.39
CA LEU A 82 -8.93 7.24 -11.49
C LEU A 82 -8.09 6.92 -10.26
N TYR A 83 -8.78 6.71 -9.13
CA TYR A 83 -8.16 6.21 -7.90
C TYR A 83 -9.02 5.10 -7.29
N PRO A 84 -8.41 4.09 -6.65
CA PRO A 84 -9.15 3.06 -5.93
C PRO A 84 -10.02 3.68 -4.83
N ALA A 85 -11.09 2.97 -4.43
CA ALA A 85 -12.06 3.49 -3.46
C ALA A 85 -11.45 3.92 -2.11
N THR A 86 -10.27 3.41 -1.77
CA THR A 86 -9.46 3.85 -0.62
C THR A 86 -9.09 5.35 -0.68
N TRP A 87 -9.19 5.99 -1.85
CA TRP A 87 -9.05 7.43 -2.01
C TRP A 87 -9.95 8.23 -1.05
N ILE A 88 -11.16 7.75 -0.74
CA ILE A 88 -12.05 8.38 0.25
C ILE A 88 -11.32 8.59 1.58
N LEU A 89 -10.55 7.60 2.00
CA LEU A 89 -9.83 7.61 3.28
C LEU A 89 -8.63 8.56 3.28
N SER A 90 -8.08 8.87 2.10
CA SER A 90 -7.01 9.88 1.96
C SER A 90 -7.52 11.32 2.17
N LYS A 91 -8.83 11.53 2.02
CA LYS A 91 -9.51 12.83 2.17
C LYS A 91 -10.22 12.97 3.53
N ARG A 92 -9.92 12.09 4.47
CA ARG A 92 -10.43 12.14 5.84
C ARG A 92 -9.26 12.24 6.80
N VAL A 93 -9.42 13.08 7.82
CA VAL A 93 -8.43 13.27 8.88
C VAL A 93 -8.93 12.53 10.13
N SER A 94 -8.03 11.88 10.82
CA SER A 94 -8.28 11.31 12.13
C SER A 94 -7.31 11.87 13.16
N THR A 95 -7.83 12.14 14.35
CA THR A 95 -7.06 12.49 15.55
C THR A 95 -7.17 11.39 16.61
N GLU A 96 -7.73 10.25 16.24
CA GLU A 96 -7.93 9.11 17.11
C GLU A 96 -6.60 8.51 17.57
N VAL A 97 -6.57 8.05 18.80
CA VAL A 97 -5.41 7.37 19.38
C VAL A 97 -5.66 5.86 19.40
N VAL A 98 -4.65 5.09 19.02
CA VAL A 98 -4.63 3.63 19.09
C VAL A 98 -3.69 3.23 20.23
N LYS A 99 -4.20 2.66 21.33
CA LYS A 99 -3.41 2.22 22.49
C LYS A 99 -3.59 0.73 22.71
N ASN A 100 -2.58 -0.06 22.40
CA ASN A 100 -2.57 -1.53 22.61
C ASN A 100 -3.90 -2.21 22.20
N GLU A 101 -4.41 -1.78 21.05
CA GLU A 101 -5.68 -2.25 20.50
C GLU A 101 -5.39 -3.31 19.42
N ASN A 102 -6.30 -4.26 19.25
CA ASN A 102 -6.25 -5.17 18.12
C ASN A 102 -6.18 -4.36 16.80
N ALA A 103 -5.20 -4.65 15.96
CA ALA A 103 -4.91 -3.84 14.78
C ALA A 103 -6.08 -3.79 13.78
N GLU A 104 -6.75 -4.92 13.55
CA GLU A 104 -7.93 -4.96 12.68
C GLU A 104 -9.08 -4.14 13.25
N ALA A 105 -9.34 -4.27 14.55
CA ALA A 105 -10.39 -3.50 15.23
C ALA A 105 -10.10 -2.00 15.18
N ALA A 106 -8.84 -1.60 15.40
CA ALA A 106 -8.38 -0.22 15.29
C ALA A 106 -8.60 0.33 13.88
N MET A 107 -8.18 -0.39 12.83
CA MET A 107 -8.37 0.01 11.43
C MET A 107 -9.86 0.21 11.10
N ARG A 108 -10.72 -0.71 11.53
CA ARG A 108 -12.17 -0.64 11.33
C ARG A 108 -12.79 0.55 12.06
N ARG A 109 -12.38 0.79 13.30
CA ARG A 109 -12.84 1.93 14.12
C ARG A 109 -12.46 3.26 13.48
N LEU A 110 -11.20 3.40 13.00
CA LEU A 110 -10.73 4.59 12.31
C LEU A 110 -11.56 4.90 11.05
N VAL A 111 -11.90 3.88 10.27
CA VAL A 111 -12.73 4.04 9.07
C VAL A 111 -14.16 4.41 9.45
N ALA A 112 -14.76 3.74 10.43
CA ALA A 112 -16.12 4.02 10.88
C ALA A 112 -16.28 5.45 11.40
N ALA A 113 -15.30 5.93 12.19
CA ALA A 113 -15.35 7.27 12.77
C ALA A 113 -15.17 8.39 11.74
N ALA A 114 -14.29 8.16 10.76
CA ALA A 114 -13.87 9.22 9.85
C ALA A 114 -14.60 9.25 8.50
N ALA A 115 -15.23 8.17 8.10
CA ALA A 115 -15.87 8.04 6.79
C ALA A 115 -17.35 7.59 6.86
N PRO A 116 -18.20 8.24 7.67
CA PRO A 116 -19.60 7.86 7.75
C PRO A 116 -20.29 8.14 6.40
N TRP A 117 -20.61 7.09 5.67
CA TRP A 117 -21.37 7.14 4.44
C TRP A 117 -22.28 5.90 4.36
N PRO A 118 -23.59 6.07 4.05
CA PRO A 118 -24.53 4.94 4.05
C PRO A 118 -24.18 3.81 3.09
N ARG A 119 -23.36 4.12 2.08
CA ARG A 119 -22.86 3.11 1.10
C ARG A 119 -21.50 2.52 1.44
N LEU A 120 -20.84 2.98 2.50
CA LEU A 120 -19.63 2.35 3.03
C LEU A 120 -19.97 1.49 4.22
N GLU A 121 -19.68 0.21 4.13
CA GLU A 121 -19.85 -0.76 5.22
C GLU A 121 -18.50 -1.34 5.62
N LEU A 122 -18.42 -1.83 6.85
CA LEU A 122 -17.28 -2.61 7.32
C LEU A 122 -17.53 -4.09 6.98
N GLY A 123 -16.56 -4.74 6.37
CA GLY A 123 -16.57 -6.18 6.15
C GLY A 123 -16.64 -6.97 7.46
N GLU A 124 -16.61 -8.28 7.39
CA GLU A 124 -16.56 -9.14 8.58
C GLU A 124 -15.25 -8.96 9.34
N LEU A 125 -15.29 -9.11 10.66
CA LEU A 125 -14.11 -9.16 11.50
C LEU A 125 -13.47 -10.55 11.34
N VAL A 126 -12.24 -10.60 10.82
CA VAL A 126 -11.49 -11.85 10.64
C VAL A 126 -10.87 -12.33 11.95
N GLY A 127 -10.47 -11.40 12.82
CA GLY A 127 -9.95 -11.71 14.14
C GLY A 127 -8.44 -11.99 14.16
N PHE A 128 -7.66 -11.19 13.43
CA PHE A 128 -6.19 -11.29 13.46
C PHE A 128 -5.66 -10.96 14.86
N ASP A 129 -4.83 -11.84 15.40
CA ASP A 129 -4.22 -11.66 16.73
C ASP A 129 -2.95 -10.82 16.62
N THR A 130 -3.13 -9.52 16.39
CA THR A 130 -2.03 -8.54 16.30
C THR A 130 -2.48 -7.25 16.95
N HIS A 131 -1.68 -6.73 17.88
CA HIS A 131 -1.96 -5.49 18.60
C HIS A 131 -1.03 -4.37 18.15
N TYR A 132 -1.55 -3.16 18.17
CA TYR A 132 -0.82 -1.98 17.75
C TYR A 132 -1.04 -0.81 18.71
N THR A 133 0.01 -0.02 18.86
CA THR A 133 -0.03 1.24 19.62
C THR A 133 0.55 2.34 18.76
N ALA A 134 -0.23 3.38 18.52
CA ALA A 134 0.23 4.60 17.89
C ALA A 134 -0.38 5.82 18.55
N GLN A 135 0.42 6.85 18.74
CA GLN A 135 -0.10 8.20 18.91
C GLN A 135 -0.21 8.84 17.54
N THR A 136 -1.39 9.42 17.28
CA THR A 136 -1.59 10.15 16.05
C THR A 136 -1.21 11.62 16.27
N SER A 137 -0.38 12.17 15.41
CA SER A 137 -0.11 13.60 15.36
C SER A 137 -1.07 14.38 14.47
N GLY A 138 -2.22 13.75 14.11
CA GLY A 138 -3.13 14.24 13.08
C GLY A 138 -2.63 13.90 11.66
N GLY A 139 -3.44 13.19 10.89
CA GLY A 139 -3.09 12.78 9.53
C GLY A 139 -4.29 12.18 8.79
N SER A 140 -4.07 11.78 7.53
CA SER A 140 -5.13 11.12 6.78
C SER A 140 -5.40 9.72 7.35
N VAL A 141 -6.66 9.31 7.33
CA VAL A 141 -7.05 7.95 7.73
C VAL A 141 -6.28 6.91 6.93
N LEU A 142 -6.14 7.14 5.62
CA LEU A 142 -5.35 6.26 4.75
C LEU A 142 -3.91 6.10 5.27
N GLY A 143 -3.24 7.20 5.63
CA GLY A 143 -1.87 7.17 6.16
C GLY A 143 -1.77 6.34 7.46
N TYR A 144 -2.77 6.44 8.34
CA TYR A 144 -2.84 5.60 9.55
C TYR A 144 -2.99 4.14 9.22
N LEU A 145 -3.94 3.81 8.33
CA LEU A 145 -4.16 2.43 7.91
C LEU A 145 -2.91 1.84 7.27
N THR A 146 -2.20 2.62 6.43
CA THR A 146 -0.93 2.20 5.83
C THR A 146 0.11 1.89 6.90
N THR A 147 0.24 2.74 7.92
CA THR A 147 1.20 2.55 9.01
C THR A 147 0.86 1.31 9.85
N ILE A 148 -0.42 1.14 10.23
CA ILE A 148 -0.88 -0.05 10.96
C ILE A 148 -0.67 -1.30 10.13
N GLY A 149 -1.06 -1.27 8.86
CA GLY A 149 -0.91 -2.39 7.92
C GLY A 149 0.53 -2.83 7.78
N ALA A 150 1.46 -1.89 7.61
CA ALA A 150 2.89 -2.17 7.51
C ALA A 150 3.47 -2.76 8.80
N ALA A 151 3.05 -2.23 9.97
CA ALA A 151 3.56 -2.71 11.26
C ALA A 151 3.00 -4.09 11.66
N CYS A 152 1.80 -4.43 11.21
CA CYS A 152 1.07 -5.63 11.62
C CYS A 152 0.96 -6.69 10.52
N ASP A 153 1.61 -6.48 9.38
CA ASP A 153 1.50 -7.34 8.18
C ASP A 153 0.05 -7.59 7.75
N LEU A 154 -0.73 -6.51 7.70
CA LEU A 154 -2.13 -6.51 7.29
C LEU A 154 -2.31 -5.67 6.02
N GLY A 155 -3.14 -6.18 5.12
CA GLY A 155 -3.65 -5.45 3.97
C GLY A 155 -5.05 -4.90 4.24
N PHE A 156 -5.41 -3.83 3.54
CA PHE A 156 -6.76 -3.33 3.51
C PHE A 156 -7.17 -2.90 2.10
N ARG A 157 -8.45 -2.99 1.83
CA ARG A 157 -9.02 -2.59 0.55
C ARG A 157 -10.48 -2.17 0.72
N ILE A 158 -11.00 -1.46 -0.28
CA ILE A 158 -12.44 -1.22 -0.40
C ILE A 158 -12.91 -1.90 -1.68
N VAL A 159 -13.85 -2.80 -1.55
CA VAL A 159 -14.43 -3.57 -2.66
C VAL A 159 -15.90 -3.25 -2.84
N LEU A 160 -16.40 -3.48 -4.05
CA LEU A 160 -17.81 -3.40 -4.33
C LEU A 160 -18.50 -4.71 -3.88
N SER A 161 -19.49 -4.60 -3.01
CA SER A 161 -20.30 -5.68 -2.49
C SER A 161 -21.77 -5.51 -2.87
N GLY A 162 -22.56 -6.57 -2.70
CA GLY A 162 -23.99 -6.55 -2.99
C GLY A 162 -24.34 -6.56 -4.48
N LYS A 163 -25.64 -6.58 -4.76
CA LYS A 163 -26.18 -6.61 -6.13
C LYS A 163 -27.24 -5.52 -6.30
N ASN A 164 -27.38 -5.04 -7.52
CA ASN A 164 -28.42 -4.05 -7.91
C ASN A 164 -28.46 -2.82 -6.97
N ALA A 165 -29.60 -2.54 -6.34
CA ALA A 165 -29.82 -1.40 -5.45
C ALA A 165 -29.10 -1.53 -4.10
N ASP A 166 -28.71 -2.74 -3.71
CA ASP A 166 -28.02 -3.02 -2.45
C ASP A 166 -26.49 -2.95 -2.54
N LYS A 167 -25.97 -2.43 -3.66
CA LYS A 167 -24.53 -2.24 -3.82
C LYS A 167 -23.98 -1.31 -2.75
N LYS A 168 -22.86 -1.72 -2.18
CA LYS A 168 -22.10 -0.97 -1.19
C LYS A 168 -20.61 -1.05 -1.48
N LEU A 169 -19.87 -0.11 -0.97
CA LEU A 169 -18.43 -0.19 -0.80
C LEU A 169 -18.16 -0.87 0.53
N ARG A 170 -17.39 -1.94 0.54
CA ARG A 170 -17.07 -2.68 1.74
C ARG A 170 -15.58 -2.57 2.04
N PHE A 171 -15.27 -2.02 3.21
CA PHE A 171 -13.90 -1.99 3.73
C PHE A 171 -13.54 -3.35 4.32
N GLU A 172 -12.48 -3.94 3.83
CA GLU A 172 -11.97 -5.23 4.26
C GLU A 172 -10.53 -5.10 4.75
N VAL A 173 -10.22 -5.82 5.84
CA VAL A 173 -8.84 -6.06 6.29
C VAL A 173 -8.50 -7.51 6.00
N TYR A 174 -7.30 -7.76 5.48
CA TYR A 174 -6.86 -9.11 5.14
C TYR A 174 -5.39 -9.31 5.50
N ARG A 175 -4.98 -10.56 5.60
CA ARG A 175 -3.55 -10.89 5.74
C ARG A 175 -3.04 -11.37 4.39
N PRO A 176 -2.00 -10.72 3.83
CA PRO A 176 -1.34 -11.19 2.62
C PRO A 176 -0.77 -12.60 2.82
N THR A 177 -0.77 -13.38 1.75
CA THR A 177 -0.24 -14.74 1.79
C THR A 177 1.26 -14.77 1.50
N ALA A 178 1.95 -15.69 2.16
CA ALA A 178 3.36 -16.01 1.90
C ALA A 178 3.48 -17.50 1.53
N ASP A 179 2.80 -17.90 0.43
CA ASP A 179 2.83 -19.27 -0.05
C ASP A 179 4.22 -19.61 -0.60
N PRO A 180 4.92 -20.61 -0.06
CA PRO A 180 6.21 -21.05 -0.56
C PRO A 180 6.19 -21.54 -2.03
N ASN A 181 5.02 -21.82 -2.59
CA ASN A 181 4.86 -22.18 -3.99
C ASN A 181 4.88 -20.98 -4.94
N ASN A 182 4.72 -19.76 -4.44
CA ASN A 182 4.85 -18.53 -5.23
C ASN A 182 6.32 -18.26 -5.58
N ARG A 183 6.91 -19.14 -6.40
CA ARG A 183 8.33 -19.13 -6.79
C ARG A 183 8.48 -18.72 -8.25
N PHE A 184 9.40 -17.79 -8.46
CA PHE A 184 9.73 -17.26 -9.78
C PHE A 184 11.23 -17.33 -10.03
N SER A 185 11.62 -17.57 -11.26
CA SER A 185 13.04 -17.65 -11.62
C SER A 185 13.25 -17.19 -13.06
N THR A 186 14.37 -16.51 -13.28
CA THR A 186 14.88 -16.19 -14.63
C THR A 186 15.10 -17.46 -15.44
N LYS A 187 15.57 -18.53 -14.79
CA LYS A 187 15.79 -19.85 -15.42
C LYS A 187 14.51 -20.49 -15.97
N TRP A 188 13.36 -20.20 -15.36
CA TRP A 188 12.07 -20.77 -15.81
C TRP A 188 11.32 -19.83 -16.75
N GLY A 189 11.88 -18.65 -17.03
CA GLY A 189 11.21 -17.62 -17.83
C GLY A 189 9.99 -17.00 -17.16
N SER A 190 9.79 -17.27 -15.86
CA SER A 190 8.71 -16.66 -15.07
C SER A 190 9.10 -15.29 -14.49
N LEU A 191 10.34 -14.87 -14.62
CA LEU A 191 10.83 -13.50 -14.39
C LEU A 191 11.25 -12.92 -15.74
N THR A 192 10.62 -11.86 -16.22
CA THR A 192 10.94 -11.21 -17.51
C THR A 192 11.96 -10.11 -17.39
N GLY A 193 12.13 -9.53 -16.22
CA GLY A 193 13.14 -8.53 -15.93
C GLY A 193 13.58 -8.63 -14.48
N ALA A 194 14.86 -8.69 -14.24
CA ALA A 194 15.43 -8.47 -12.92
C ALA A 194 16.50 -7.41 -13.07
N SER A 195 16.18 -6.19 -12.69
CA SER A 195 17.19 -5.16 -12.49
C SER A 195 17.55 -5.12 -11.02
N TRP A 196 18.83 -5.11 -10.75
CA TRP A 196 19.34 -4.87 -9.41
C TRP A 196 20.37 -3.77 -9.44
N ALA A 197 20.24 -2.86 -8.52
CA ALA A 197 21.26 -1.85 -8.28
C ALA A 197 21.56 -1.89 -6.77
N PHE A 198 22.79 -2.18 -6.42
CA PHE A 198 23.26 -2.00 -5.07
C PHE A 198 23.95 -0.65 -4.99
N GLY A 199 23.24 0.37 -4.49
CA GLY A 199 23.84 1.66 -4.17
C GLY A 199 24.35 1.67 -2.75
N ASP A 200 25.57 2.13 -2.54
CA ASP A 200 26.13 2.32 -1.20
C ASP A 200 25.84 3.74 -0.66
N ASN A 201 25.30 4.65 -1.48
CA ASN A 201 25.17 6.06 -1.14
C ASN A 201 24.22 6.29 0.06
N ASP A 202 23.11 5.56 0.09
CA ASP A 202 22.06 5.76 1.11
C ASP A 202 21.94 4.54 2.05
N TYR A 203 22.78 3.53 1.85
CA TYR A 203 22.75 2.32 2.66
C TYR A 203 23.31 2.58 4.04
N CYS A 204 22.51 2.32 5.08
CA CYS A 204 22.92 2.30 6.48
C CYS A 204 22.63 0.92 7.08
N ASN A 205 23.49 0.43 7.96
CA ASN A 205 23.35 -0.85 8.63
C ASN A 205 23.20 -0.73 10.15
N VAL A 206 23.36 0.47 10.68
CA VAL A 206 23.18 0.78 12.10
C VAL A 206 22.28 2.02 12.20
N ALA A 207 21.27 2.00 13.06
CA ALA A 207 20.53 3.23 13.39
C ALA A 207 20.80 3.64 14.82
N VAL A 208 21.14 4.91 15.00
CA VAL A 208 21.23 5.58 16.28
C VAL A 208 19.97 6.39 16.48
N VAL A 209 19.10 5.92 17.37
CA VAL A 209 17.77 6.49 17.61
C VAL A 209 17.82 7.34 18.86
N GLN A 210 17.41 8.60 18.75
CA GLN A 210 17.31 9.51 19.89
C GLN A 210 15.85 9.87 20.15
N GLY A 211 15.37 9.47 21.33
CA GLY A 211 14.02 9.74 21.80
C GLY A 211 13.88 11.09 22.51
N ALA A 212 12.88 11.17 23.38
CA ALA A 212 12.62 12.34 24.22
C ALA A 212 13.77 12.65 25.19
N GLY A 213 13.85 13.92 25.62
CA GLY A 213 14.85 14.43 26.54
C GLY A 213 15.80 15.46 25.89
N GLU A 214 16.67 16.05 26.70
CA GLU A 214 17.64 17.05 26.26
C GLU A 214 19.07 16.64 26.66
N GLY A 215 20.02 16.95 25.79
CA GLY A 215 21.44 16.74 26.02
C GLY A 215 21.78 15.30 26.42
N ALA A 216 22.55 15.11 27.48
CA ALA A 216 22.99 13.83 28.00
C ALA A 216 21.86 12.95 28.60
N ASN A 217 20.71 13.55 28.89
CA ASN A 217 19.54 12.83 29.43
C ASN A 217 18.63 12.28 28.35
N ARG A 218 18.95 12.51 27.08
CA ARG A 218 18.19 11.97 25.96
C ARG A 218 18.33 10.47 25.88
N ALA A 219 17.22 9.75 25.83
CA ALA A 219 17.24 8.31 25.63
C ALA A 219 17.80 8.00 24.22
N THR A 220 18.82 7.18 24.18
CA THR A 220 19.48 6.76 22.93
C THR A 220 19.54 5.25 22.87
N VAL A 221 19.12 4.68 21.75
CA VAL A 221 19.25 3.24 21.45
C VAL A 221 19.93 3.06 20.11
N THR A 222 20.64 1.96 19.95
CA THR A 222 21.30 1.58 18.71
C THR A 222 20.76 0.23 18.25
N VAL A 223 20.37 0.13 16.99
CA VAL A 223 19.81 -1.09 16.38
C VAL A 223 20.48 -1.42 15.05
N GLY A 224 20.31 -2.62 14.56
CA GLY A 224 20.92 -3.11 13.32
C GLY A 224 22.20 -3.92 13.59
N LEU A 225 23.18 -3.84 12.70
CA LEU A 225 24.49 -4.52 12.84
C LEU A 225 25.39 -3.72 13.80
N THR A 226 25.06 -3.77 15.08
CA THR A 226 25.71 -2.95 16.12
C THR A 226 27.19 -3.24 16.32
N ASP A 227 27.64 -4.42 15.92
CA ASP A 227 29.03 -4.90 15.94
C ASP A 227 29.83 -4.52 14.68
N ALA A 228 29.16 -3.93 13.65
CA ALA A 228 29.88 -3.40 12.49
C ALA A 228 30.87 -2.30 12.92
N ALA A 229 32.07 -2.32 12.33
CA ALA A 229 33.16 -1.39 12.67
C ALA A 229 33.87 -0.84 11.43
N GLY A 230 34.65 0.22 11.61
CA GLY A 230 35.44 0.82 10.54
C GLY A 230 34.59 1.31 9.36
N ALA A 231 35.03 1.08 8.15
CA ALA A 231 34.33 1.49 6.92
C ALA A 231 33.04 0.70 6.65
N ASP A 232 32.87 -0.45 7.32
CA ASP A 232 31.66 -1.26 7.19
C ASP A 232 30.51 -0.76 8.06
N ARG A 233 30.81 0.11 9.03
CA ARG A 233 29.77 0.73 9.87
C ARG A 233 29.25 1.98 9.22
N ARG A 234 27.95 1.99 8.91
CA ARG A 234 27.23 3.11 8.31
C ARG A 234 26.01 3.44 9.14
N GLU A 235 26.01 4.63 9.71
CA GLU A 235 25.04 5.03 10.72
C GLU A 235 23.95 5.91 10.13
N LEU A 236 22.70 5.57 10.48
CA LEU A 236 21.53 6.38 10.26
C LEU A 236 21.14 7.06 11.57
N TYR A 237 21.08 8.39 11.58
CA TYR A 237 20.48 9.10 12.69
C TYR A 237 18.95 9.10 12.57
N VAL A 238 18.27 8.68 13.63
CA VAL A 238 16.80 8.66 13.70
C VAL A 238 16.34 9.56 14.84
N ASP A 239 15.70 10.67 14.47
CA ASP A 239 15.02 11.54 15.43
C ASP A 239 13.67 10.92 15.82
N ALA A 240 13.52 10.56 17.06
CA ALA A 240 12.31 9.97 17.65
C ALA A 240 11.81 10.76 18.86
N ARG A 241 11.97 12.10 18.87
CA ARG A 241 11.49 12.96 19.95
C ARG A 241 9.98 12.94 20.11
N ASP A 242 9.27 12.55 19.09
CA ASP A 242 7.83 12.33 19.10
C ASP A 242 7.41 11.09 19.91
N VAL A 243 8.35 10.16 20.15
CA VAL A 243 8.13 9.00 21.02
C VAL A 243 8.39 9.40 22.46
N GLN A 244 7.34 9.42 23.27
CA GLN A 244 7.41 9.79 24.69
C GLN A 244 7.21 8.58 25.61
N PRO A 245 7.80 8.57 26.82
CA PRO A 245 7.43 7.62 27.84
C PRO A 245 5.94 7.71 28.21
N ASP A 246 5.31 6.61 28.54
CA ASP A 246 3.92 6.60 29.02
C ASP A 246 3.88 6.91 30.54
N GLU A 247 3.73 8.18 30.87
CA GLU A 247 3.70 8.64 32.27
C GLU A 247 2.52 8.05 33.06
N GLU A 248 1.40 7.75 32.41
CA GLU A 248 0.24 7.13 33.07
C GLU A 248 0.56 5.72 33.57
N LYS A 249 1.51 5.03 32.92
CA LYS A 249 2.04 3.73 33.33
C LYS A 249 3.30 3.80 34.18
N GLY A 250 3.71 5.01 34.55
CA GLY A 250 4.94 5.23 35.31
C GLY A 250 6.22 4.96 34.51
N GLU A 251 6.16 5.03 33.19
CA GLU A 251 7.33 4.87 32.34
C GLU A 251 8.26 6.07 32.49
N THR A 252 9.54 5.81 32.35
CA THR A 252 10.60 6.82 32.31
C THR A 252 11.40 6.64 31.02
N SER A 253 12.32 7.57 30.75
CA SER A 253 13.26 7.46 29.62
C SER A 253 14.16 6.22 29.66
N LYS A 254 14.15 5.44 30.73
CA LYS A 254 14.90 4.20 30.94
C LYS A 254 14.02 2.94 30.97
N SER A 255 12.70 3.10 30.88
CA SER A 255 11.78 1.98 30.92
C SER A 255 11.94 1.10 29.67
N GLN A 256 11.97 -0.20 29.86
CA GLN A 256 12.17 -1.18 28.79
C GLN A 256 11.16 -1.01 27.65
N ALA A 257 9.88 -0.86 27.96
CA ALA A 257 8.83 -0.65 26.97
C ALA A 257 9.02 0.62 26.12
N PHE A 258 9.54 1.70 26.73
CA PHE A 258 9.89 2.91 25.99
C PHE A 258 11.08 2.68 25.05
N LEU A 259 12.14 2.02 25.53
CA LEU A 259 13.31 1.69 24.71
C LEU A 259 12.96 0.76 23.56
N GLU A 260 12.06 -0.20 23.76
CA GLU A 260 11.59 -1.09 22.70
C GLU A 260 10.84 -0.33 21.60
N ARG A 261 10.05 0.72 21.93
CA ARG A 261 9.42 1.59 20.93
C ARG A 261 10.47 2.35 20.11
N LEU A 262 11.54 2.84 20.75
CA LEU A 262 12.64 3.47 20.03
C LEU A 262 13.38 2.48 19.13
N MET A 263 13.63 1.27 19.61
CA MET A 263 14.26 0.21 18.80
C MET A 263 13.41 -0.15 17.58
N ALA A 264 12.10 -0.31 17.76
CA ALA A 264 11.18 -0.56 16.66
C ALA A 264 11.21 0.57 15.61
N ARG A 265 11.24 1.83 16.06
CA ARG A 265 11.35 3.00 15.16
C ARG A 265 12.66 2.95 14.35
N GLY A 266 13.78 2.66 15.00
CA GLY A 266 15.07 2.55 14.36
C GLY A 266 15.14 1.40 13.35
N THR A 267 14.61 0.25 13.71
CA THR A 267 14.53 -0.91 12.82
C THR A 267 13.72 -0.60 11.57
N ASN A 268 12.55 0.03 11.73
CA ASN A 268 11.71 0.42 10.59
C ASN A 268 12.44 1.41 9.66
N LYS A 269 13.17 2.38 10.23
CA LYS A 269 13.95 3.34 9.45
C LYS A 269 15.14 2.70 8.73
N LEU A 270 15.80 1.71 9.33
CA LEU A 270 16.83 0.92 8.64
C LEU A 270 16.26 0.11 7.48
N LEU A 271 15.04 -0.45 7.62
CA LEU A 271 14.39 -1.17 6.53
C LEU A 271 14.12 -0.28 5.32
N GLU A 272 13.87 1.02 5.53
CA GLU A 272 13.73 2.01 4.45
C GLU A 272 15.07 2.27 3.71
N GLN A 273 16.20 2.01 4.37
CA GLN A 273 17.56 2.22 3.83
C GLN A 273 18.19 0.94 3.27
N LEU A 274 17.42 -0.13 3.12
CA LEU A 274 17.93 -1.36 2.53
C LEU A 274 18.38 -1.11 1.08
N ARG A 275 19.42 -1.87 0.68
CA ARG A 275 19.92 -1.86 -0.70
C ARG A 275 18.75 -2.02 -1.66
N THR A 276 18.52 -1.01 -2.49
CA THR A 276 17.40 -0.98 -3.40
C THR A 276 17.67 -1.89 -4.60
N GLY A 277 16.66 -2.62 -4.99
CA GLY A 277 16.63 -3.37 -6.24
C GLY A 277 15.19 -3.41 -6.73
N SER A 278 14.99 -3.68 -8.00
CA SER A 278 13.68 -3.93 -8.57
C SER A 278 13.65 -5.30 -9.22
N ILE A 279 12.50 -5.96 -9.14
CA ILE A 279 12.24 -7.19 -9.86
C ILE A 279 10.92 -7.01 -10.58
N GLU A 280 10.92 -7.18 -11.90
CA GLU A 280 9.71 -7.21 -12.69
C GLU A 280 9.35 -8.66 -13.01
N VAL A 281 8.09 -8.98 -12.83
CA VAL A 281 7.55 -10.31 -13.11
C VAL A 281 6.46 -10.18 -14.14
N SER A 282 6.62 -10.81 -15.30
CA SER A 282 5.50 -11.02 -16.21
C SER A 282 4.79 -12.29 -15.80
N LEU A 283 3.45 -12.26 -15.69
CA LEU A 283 2.77 -13.43 -15.17
C LEU A 283 1.29 -13.56 -15.41
N ASP A 284 0.93 -14.83 -15.57
CA ASP A 284 -0.33 -15.47 -15.19
C ASP A 284 -0.30 -16.03 -13.74
N ALA A 285 0.23 -15.31 -12.77
CA ALA A 285 0.18 -15.75 -11.39
C ALA A 285 -1.05 -15.20 -10.68
N ASP A 286 -1.73 -16.06 -9.97
CA ASP A 286 -2.90 -15.70 -9.16
C ASP A 286 -2.43 -15.14 -7.80
N LEU A 287 -1.78 -13.95 -7.85
CA LEU A 287 -1.34 -13.23 -6.67
C LEU A 287 -2.20 -11.99 -6.46
N SER A 288 -2.38 -11.64 -5.20
CA SER A 288 -3.07 -10.43 -4.75
C SER A 288 -2.09 -9.35 -4.30
N PRO A 289 -2.47 -8.06 -4.30
CA PRO A 289 -1.65 -7.01 -3.73
C PRO A 289 -1.29 -7.34 -2.28
N GLY A 290 0.01 -7.26 -1.96
CA GLY A 290 0.54 -7.59 -0.65
C GLY A 290 1.08 -9.01 -0.51
N ASP A 291 0.73 -9.95 -1.37
CA ASP A 291 1.26 -11.32 -1.31
C ASP A 291 2.78 -11.36 -1.49
N VAL A 292 3.41 -12.36 -0.91
CA VAL A 292 4.85 -12.53 -0.94
C VAL A 292 5.24 -13.50 -2.06
N ALA A 293 6.16 -13.06 -2.91
CA ALA A 293 6.78 -13.86 -3.97
C ALA A 293 8.25 -14.18 -3.62
N PHE A 294 8.68 -15.39 -3.95
CA PHE A 294 10.05 -15.87 -3.76
C PHE A 294 10.74 -15.92 -5.12
N CYS A 295 11.69 -15.03 -5.35
CA CYS A 295 12.41 -14.92 -6.61
C CYS A 295 13.80 -15.55 -6.51
N THR A 296 14.22 -16.26 -7.54
CA THR A 296 15.56 -16.85 -7.65
C THR A 296 16.22 -16.38 -8.93
N LEU A 297 17.41 -15.82 -8.79
CA LEU A 297 18.25 -15.30 -9.87
C LEU A 297 19.59 -16.06 -9.86
N PRO A 298 19.63 -17.29 -10.40
CA PRO A 298 20.81 -18.15 -10.32
C PRO A 298 22.04 -17.53 -10.97
N GLU A 299 21.87 -16.80 -12.05
CA GLU A 299 22.94 -16.12 -12.81
C GLU A 299 23.68 -15.09 -11.96
N LEU A 300 22.97 -14.52 -10.96
CA LEU A 300 23.52 -13.52 -10.05
C LEU A 300 23.96 -14.11 -8.72
N GLY A 301 23.64 -15.39 -8.45
CA GLY A 301 23.88 -16.04 -7.16
C GLY A 301 23.00 -15.52 -6.01
N TYR A 302 21.80 -15.00 -6.34
CA TYR A 302 20.87 -14.43 -5.36
C TYR A 302 19.48 -15.03 -5.43
N LYS A 303 18.82 -15.00 -4.29
CA LYS A 303 17.37 -15.16 -4.15
C LYS A 303 16.81 -13.93 -3.45
N ALA A 304 15.57 -13.60 -3.70
CA ALA A 304 14.89 -12.47 -3.09
C ALA A 304 13.51 -12.86 -2.60
N THR A 305 13.12 -12.31 -1.47
CA THR A 305 11.74 -12.30 -1.01
C THR A 305 11.18 -10.92 -1.28
N VAL A 306 10.08 -10.86 -2.01
CA VAL A 306 9.47 -9.58 -2.41
C VAL A 306 7.97 -9.62 -2.18
N ARG A 307 7.40 -8.45 -1.92
CA ARG A 307 5.95 -8.27 -1.79
C ARG A 307 5.38 -7.72 -3.09
N VAL A 308 4.22 -8.19 -3.50
CA VAL A 308 3.46 -7.60 -4.61
C VAL A 308 2.99 -6.21 -4.16
N ALA A 309 3.58 -5.18 -4.74
CA ALA A 309 3.22 -3.79 -4.46
C ALA A 309 1.95 -3.39 -5.17
N ASP A 310 1.82 -3.78 -6.43
CA ASP A 310 0.68 -3.41 -7.27
C ASP A 310 0.38 -4.52 -8.30
N ILE A 311 -0.88 -4.57 -8.70
CA ILE A 311 -1.30 -5.34 -9.87
C ILE A 311 -1.78 -4.35 -10.93
N ILE A 312 -1.04 -4.29 -12.03
CA ILE A 312 -1.29 -3.38 -13.13
C ILE A 312 -1.93 -4.14 -14.28
N THR A 313 -3.10 -3.70 -14.71
CA THR A 313 -3.73 -4.17 -15.95
C THR A 313 -3.65 -3.06 -16.98
N GLN A 314 -2.98 -3.31 -18.08
CA GLN A 314 -2.92 -2.42 -19.23
C GLN A 314 -3.72 -3.02 -20.38
N SER A 315 -4.59 -2.22 -21.01
CA SER A 315 -5.38 -2.66 -22.14
C SER A 315 -5.40 -1.60 -23.21
N GLN A 316 -5.03 -1.98 -24.41
CA GLN A 316 -5.03 -1.15 -25.63
C GLN A 316 -5.63 -1.95 -26.78
N SER A 317 -5.59 -1.38 -27.99
CA SER A 317 -6.12 -2.02 -29.19
C SER A 317 -5.42 -3.33 -29.58
N ASP A 318 -4.18 -3.50 -29.14
CA ASP A 318 -3.32 -4.67 -29.39
C ASP A 318 -3.45 -5.80 -28.37
N GLY A 319 -4.18 -5.54 -27.27
CA GLY A 319 -4.43 -6.55 -26.26
C GLY A 319 -4.53 -6.05 -24.84
N THR A 320 -4.59 -6.99 -23.92
CA THR A 320 -4.62 -6.75 -22.48
C THR A 320 -3.47 -7.51 -21.82
N THR A 321 -2.66 -6.82 -21.04
CA THR A 321 -1.58 -7.39 -20.24
C THR A 321 -1.86 -7.17 -18.76
N ARG A 322 -1.45 -8.12 -17.93
CA ARG A 322 -1.45 -8.01 -16.48
C ARG A 322 -0.02 -8.16 -15.98
N THR A 323 0.44 -7.19 -15.22
CA THR A 323 1.82 -7.14 -14.69
C THR A 323 1.76 -7.00 -13.17
N LEU A 324 2.58 -7.77 -12.48
CA LEU A 324 2.80 -7.62 -11.05
C LEU A 324 4.00 -6.70 -10.84
N ARG A 325 3.80 -5.56 -10.20
CA ARG A 325 4.89 -4.73 -9.73
C ARG A 325 5.26 -5.17 -8.33
N LEU A 326 6.52 -5.56 -8.17
CA LEU A 326 7.06 -6.00 -6.91
C LEU A 326 7.66 -4.81 -6.15
N GLY A 327 7.53 -4.84 -4.84
CA GLY A 327 8.15 -3.87 -3.95
C GLY A 327 9.65 -4.10 -3.79
N THR A 328 10.24 -3.43 -2.81
CA THR A 328 11.67 -3.58 -2.52
C THR A 328 12.00 -5.02 -2.11
N PRO A 329 12.91 -5.69 -2.80
CA PRO A 329 13.28 -7.06 -2.49
C PRO A 329 14.18 -7.15 -1.26
N VAL A 330 13.97 -8.18 -0.45
CA VAL A 330 14.93 -8.60 0.57
C VAL A 330 15.82 -9.66 -0.04
N TRP A 331 17.10 -9.33 -0.23
CA TRP A 331 18.07 -10.16 -0.91
C TRP A 331 18.78 -11.13 0.02
N HIS A 332 18.96 -12.37 -0.46
CA HIS A 332 19.72 -13.41 0.18
C HIS A 332 20.68 -14.03 -0.84
N ARG A 333 21.89 -14.39 -0.41
CA ARG A 333 22.78 -15.21 -1.25
C ARG A 333 22.21 -16.62 -1.38
N LEU A 334 22.40 -17.23 -2.56
CA LEU A 334 22.08 -18.64 -2.80
C LEU A 334 22.99 -19.57 -2.02
#